data_2b2fd62f713da8079d1b30f4da05acf1
#
_entry.id   2b2fd62f713da8079d1b30f4da05acf1
#
_cell.length_a   1.000
_cell.length_b   1.000
_cell.length_c   1.000
_cell.angle_alpha   90.00
_cell.angle_beta   90.00
_cell.angle_gamma   90.00
#
_symmetry.space_group_name_H-M   'P 1'
#
loop_
_entity.id
_entity.type
_entity.pdbx_description
1 polymer ?
#
loop_
_entity_poly.entity_id
_entity_poly.type
_entity_poly.pdbx_seq_one_letter_code
_entity_poly.pdbx_strand_id
1 'polypeptide(L)'
;MKKKEPLSSKEENFCRFFVASREPRASATRAGYSVHPERTAMKLLADPEIKRRIAKLENERDAKLAEVTEGYRRLAFGSVADAVRLILSDELPDGSEIEKLDLTMVSDIKCPKSGGIEVKFFDRLKALDRLCELSNAASAGENSDFLSALDRSARALRGDDAGE
;
A
#
# COMPACT_ATOMS: atom_id res chain seq x y z
N MET A 1 -17.80 29.34 14.60
CA MET A 1 -16.99 28.23 14.14
C MET A 1 -15.54 28.70 13.98
N LYS A 2 -14.60 28.24 14.83
CA LYS A 2 -13.17 28.58 14.68
C LYS A 2 -12.66 28.04 13.35
N LYS A 3 -12.13 28.90 12.49
CA LYS A 3 -11.42 28.52 11.27
C LYS A 3 -10.28 27.56 11.68
N LYS A 4 -10.31 26.33 11.21
CA LYS A 4 -9.25 25.35 11.43
C LYS A 4 -7.97 25.85 10.77
N GLU A 5 -6.94 26.11 11.57
CA GLU A 5 -5.61 26.37 11.01
C GLU A 5 -5.05 25.08 10.39
N PRO A 6 -4.42 25.16 9.23
CA PRO A 6 -3.77 24.01 8.64
C PRO A 6 -2.60 23.54 9.54
N LEU A 7 -2.33 22.23 9.55
CA LEU A 7 -1.17 21.69 10.26
C LEU A 7 0.12 22.37 9.80
N SER A 8 1.00 22.65 10.73
CA SER A 8 2.33 23.17 10.41
C SER A 8 3.13 22.12 9.61
N SER A 9 4.16 22.55 8.88
CA SER A 9 5.03 21.65 8.11
C SER A 9 5.68 20.57 8.99
N LYS A 10 6.00 20.87 10.25
CA LYS A 10 6.56 19.88 11.18
C LYS A 10 5.53 18.85 11.61
N GLU A 11 4.31 19.26 11.87
CA GLU A 11 3.20 18.35 12.22
C GLU A 11 2.83 17.46 11.06
N GLU A 12 2.76 17.99 9.84
CA GLU A 12 2.51 17.19 8.63
C GLU A 12 3.63 16.17 8.40
N ASN A 13 4.89 16.56 8.56
CA ASN A 13 6.03 15.66 8.46
C ASN A 13 6.00 14.58 9.56
N PHE A 14 5.63 14.94 10.78
CA PHE A 14 5.45 13.98 11.86
C PHE A 14 4.40 12.92 11.48
N CYS A 15 3.24 13.32 10.99
CA CYS A 15 2.19 12.41 10.57
C CYS A 15 2.70 11.43 9.49
N ARG A 16 3.39 11.93 8.47
CA ARG A 16 3.94 11.11 7.38
C ARG A 16 4.99 10.11 7.88
N PHE A 17 5.92 10.55 8.72
CA PHE A 17 6.94 9.67 9.28
C PHE A 17 6.35 8.64 10.22
N PHE A 18 5.34 9.02 11.02
CA PHE A 18 4.68 8.11 11.93
C PHE A 18 3.89 7.03 11.20
N VAL A 19 3.15 7.36 10.13
CA VAL A 19 2.45 6.38 9.30
C VAL A 19 3.42 5.38 8.65
N ALA A 20 4.65 5.83 8.32
CA ALA A 20 5.65 4.97 7.70
C ALA A 20 6.38 4.04 8.67
N SER A 21 6.71 4.51 9.90
CA SER A 21 7.58 3.78 10.82
C SER A 21 6.87 3.22 12.05
N ARG A 22 5.73 3.78 12.43
CA ARG A 22 5.01 3.51 13.70
C ARG A 22 5.83 3.82 14.96
N GLU A 23 6.96 4.53 14.81
CA GLU A 23 7.85 4.89 15.90
C GLU A 23 7.68 6.37 16.29
N PRO A 24 7.02 6.71 17.42
CA PRO A 24 6.72 8.09 17.79
C PRO A 24 7.96 8.97 17.95
N ARG A 25 8.97 8.48 18.68
CA ARG A 25 10.20 9.24 18.96
C ARG A 25 11.00 9.52 17.68
N ALA A 26 11.23 8.50 16.86
CA ALA A 26 11.96 8.62 15.60
C ALA A 26 11.24 9.58 14.64
N SER A 27 9.91 9.48 14.55
CA SER A 27 9.08 10.34 13.71
C SER A 27 9.16 11.80 14.15
N ALA A 28 9.10 12.10 15.46
CA ALA A 28 9.24 13.44 15.98
C ALA A 28 10.63 14.02 15.70
N THR A 29 11.70 13.24 15.92
CA THR A 29 13.06 13.65 15.63
C THR A 29 13.23 13.99 14.15
N ARG A 30 12.76 13.13 13.24
CA ARG A 30 12.82 13.35 11.78
C ARG A 30 11.97 14.56 11.32
N ALA A 31 10.89 14.84 12.02
CA ALA A 31 10.04 16.01 11.75
C ALA A 31 10.66 17.34 12.24
N GLY A 32 11.79 17.29 12.92
CA GLY A 32 12.53 18.46 13.40
C GLY A 32 12.19 18.88 14.83
N TYR A 33 11.66 17.96 15.65
CA TYR A 33 11.49 18.15 17.09
C TYR A 33 12.70 17.58 17.83
N SER A 34 13.71 18.42 18.08
CA SER A 34 14.99 18.00 18.72
C SER A 34 14.93 18.02 20.25
N VAL A 35 14.08 18.86 20.83
CA VAL A 35 13.94 18.98 22.29
C VAL A 35 12.81 18.06 22.79
N HIS A 36 13.18 17.06 23.61
CA HIS A 36 12.24 16.07 24.16
C HIS A 36 11.30 15.44 23.11
N PRO A 37 11.85 14.80 22.04
CA PRO A 37 11.06 14.31 20.92
C PRO A 37 10.00 13.29 21.33
N GLU A 38 10.28 12.46 22.32
CA GLU A 38 9.35 11.46 22.86
C GLU A 38 8.12 12.13 23.51
N ARG A 39 8.35 13.11 24.38
CA ARG A 39 7.27 13.86 25.02
C ARG A 39 6.45 14.66 24.01
N THR A 40 7.12 15.22 23.01
CA THR A 40 6.46 15.95 21.91
C THR A 40 5.60 14.99 21.06
N ALA A 41 6.13 13.82 20.72
CA ALA A 41 5.38 12.80 19.99
C ALA A 41 4.09 12.39 20.72
N MET A 42 4.16 12.16 22.04
CA MET A 42 2.98 11.80 22.86
C MET A 42 1.92 12.92 22.84
N LYS A 43 2.35 14.18 22.90
CA LYS A 43 1.43 15.32 22.80
C LYS A 43 0.78 15.40 21.42
N LEU A 44 1.58 15.25 20.35
CA LEU A 44 1.06 15.24 18.98
C LEU A 44 0.06 14.11 18.76
N LEU A 45 0.37 12.89 19.22
CA LEU A 45 -0.53 11.73 19.11
C LEU A 45 -1.81 11.87 19.96
N ALA A 46 -1.83 12.74 20.98
CA ALA A 46 -3.04 13.07 21.74
C ALA A 46 -3.94 14.06 20.99
N ASP A 47 -3.39 14.87 20.07
CA ASP A 47 -4.09 15.89 19.33
C ASP A 47 -5.11 15.30 18.34
N PRO A 48 -6.40 15.72 18.38
CA PRO A 48 -7.42 15.21 17.47
C PRO A 48 -7.16 15.53 15.98
N GLU A 49 -6.50 16.64 15.65
CA GLU A 49 -6.19 17.01 14.27
C GLU A 49 -5.08 16.12 13.70
N ILE A 50 -4.05 15.85 14.50
CA ILE A 50 -2.97 14.93 14.16
C ILE A 50 -3.53 13.51 13.96
N LYS A 51 -4.38 13.03 14.88
CA LYS A 51 -5.03 11.72 14.73
C LYS A 51 -5.82 11.61 13.43
N ARG A 52 -6.59 12.65 13.10
CA ARG A 52 -7.38 12.68 11.87
C ARG A 52 -6.50 12.69 10.63
N ARG A 53 -5.39 13.42 10.68
CA ARG A 53 -4.43 13.46 9.57
C ARG A 53 -3.72 12.12 9.38
N ILE A 54 -3.31 11.48 10.46
CA ILE A 54 -2.74 10.13 10.46
C ILE A 54 -3.72 9.15 9.83
N ALA A 55 -4.96 9.09 10.30
CA ALA A 55 -5.98 8.20 9.76
C ALA A 55 -6.22 8.43 8.25
N LYS A 56 -6.21 9.71 7.80
CA LYS A 56 -6.32 10.01 6.37
C LYS A 56 -5.13 9.47 5.57
N LEU A 57 -3.89 9.64 6.06
CA LEU A 57 -2.68 9.13 5.40
C LEU A 57 -2.65 7.59 5.38
N GLU A 58 -3.14 6.94 6.42
CA GLU A 58 -3.30 5.48 6.47
C GLU A 58 -4.28 5.00 5.41
N ASN A 59 -5.45 5.60 5.33
CA ASN A 59 -6.44 5.28 4.31
C ASN A 59 -5.90 5.50 2.87
N GLU A 60 -5.16 6.59 2.64
CA GLU A 60 -4.52 6.87 1.35
C GLU A 60 -3.47 5.80 1.00
N ARG A 61 -2.68 5.35 1.99
CA ARG A 61 -1.70 4.26 1.82
C ARG A 61 -2.39 2.94 1.50
N ASP A 62 -3.42 2.60 2.25
CA ASP A 62 -4.12 1.33 2.12
C ASP A 62 -4.89 1.25 0.79
N ALA A 63 -5.46 2.37 0.33
CA ALA A 63 -6.07 2.47 -0.99
C ALA A 63 -5.06 2.22 -2.12
N LYS A 64 -3.86 2.83 -2.03
CA LYS A 64 -2.78 2.59 -3.00
C LYS A 64 -2.30 1.13 -2.99
N LEU A 65 -2.20 0.53 -1.81
CA LEU A 65 -1.80 -0.87 -1.67
C LEU A 65 -2.85 -1.80 -2.29
N ALA A 66 -4.14 -1.51 -2.08
CA ALA A 66 -5.24 -2.26 -2.69
C ALA A 66 -5.20 -2.17 -4.23
N GLU A 67 -4.93 -0.97 -4.78
CA GLU A 67 -4.79 -0.76 -6.22
C GLU A 67 -3.62 -1.58 -6.80
N VAL A 68 -2.45 -1.55 -6.16
CA VAL A 68 -1.27 -2.35 -6.56
C VAL A 68 -1.57 -3.84 -6.47
N THR A 69 -2.22 -4.28 -5.41
CA THR A 69 -2.60 -5.69 -5.20
C THR A 69 -3.57 -6.16 -6.30
N GLU A 70 -4.55 -5.34 -6.65
CA GLU A 70 -5.48 -5.65 -7.73
C GLU A 70 -4.77 -5.70 -9.09
N GLY A 71 -3.80 -4.82 -9.34
CA GLY A 71 -2.96 -4.88 -10.53
C GLY A 71 -2.20 -6.21 -10.64
N TYR A 72 -1.56 -6.66 -9.57
CA TYR A 72 -0.90 -7.97 -9.54
C TYR A 72 -1.89 -9.14 -9.66
N ARG A 73 -3.08 -9.03 -9.04
CA ARG A 73 -4.13 -10.04 -9.19
C ARG A 73 -4.56 -10.19 -10.63
N ARG A 74 -4.76 -9.11 -11.36
CA ARG A 74 -5.08 -9.14 -12.79
C ARG A 74 -3.96 -9.79 -13.61
N LEU A 75 -2.70 -9.49 -13.31
CA LEU A 75 -1.54 -10.13 -13.97
C LEU A 75 -1.42 -11.62 -13.64
N ALA A 76 -1.74 -12.04 -12.41
CA ALA A 76 -1.63 -13.43 -11.97
C ALA A 76 -2.77 -14.32 -12.52
N PHE A 77 -4.02 -13.78 -12.54
CA PHE A 77 -5.22 -14.57 -12.81
C PHE A 77 -6.01 -14.10 -14.05
N GLY A 78 -5.53 -13.05 -14.74
CA GLY A 78 -6.20 -12.51 -15.92
C GLY A 78 -6.30 -13.51 -17.07
N SER A 79 -7.29 -13.31 -17.93
CA SER A 79 -7.49 -14.13 -19.12
C SER A 79 -6.54 -13.73 -20.24
N VAL A 80 -6.10 -14.68 -21.02
CA VAL A 80 -5.35 -14.46 -22.28
C VAL A 80 -6.24 -14.61 -23.52
N ALA A 81 -7.56 -14.81 -23.31
CA ALA A 81 -8.49 -15.15 -24.40
C ALA A 81 -8.52 -14.07 -25.51
N ASP A 82 -8.51 -12.80 -25.14
CA ASP A 82 -8.57 -11.72 -26.12
C ASP A 82 -7.25 -11.60 -26.92
N ALA A 83 -6.11 -11.82 -26.27
CA ALA A 83 -4.83 -11.92 -26.97
C ALA A 83 -4.79 -13.11 -27.93
N VAL A 84 -5.35 -14.27 -27.54
CA VAL A 84 -5.45 -15.44 -28.41
C VAL A 84 -6.41 -15.16 -29.58
N ARG A 85 -7.54 -14.51 -29.36
CA ARG A 85 -8.44 -14.09 -30.44
C ARG A 85 -7.73 -13.17 -31.43
N LEU A 86 -6.97 -12.21 -30.92
CA LEU A 86 -6.18 -11.29 -31.77
C LEU A 86 -5.17 -12.04 -32.66
N ILE A 87 -4.47 -13.05 -32.10
CA ILE A 87 -3.49 -13.86 -32.84
C ILE A 87 -4.16 -14.73 -33.91
N LEU A 88 -5.34 -15.25 -33.61
CA LEU A 88 -6.08 -16.17 -34.50
C LEU A 88 -7.02 -15.44 -35.48
N SER A 89 -7.09 -14.11 -35.43
CA SER A 89 -7.88 -13.33 -36.37
C SER A 89 -7.17 -13.28 -37.72
N ASP A 90 -7.91 -13.58 -38.79
CA ASP A 90 -7.40 -13.46 -40.17
C ASP A 90 -7.18 -11.99 -40.58
N GLU A 91 -7.98 -11.08 -40.00
CA GLU A 91 -7.90 -9.65 -40.18
C GLU A 91 -7.56 -8.95 -38.87
N LEU A 92 -6.73 -7.89 -38.95
CA LEU A 92 -6.45 -7.06 -37.78
C LEU A 92 -7.73 -6.28 -37.40
N PRO A 93 -8.15 -6.35 -36.12
CA PRO A 93 -9.31 -5.59 -35.68
C PRO A 93 -9.06 -4.08 -35.82
N ASP A 94 -10.12 -3.32 -36.03
CA ASP A 94 -10.04 -1.87 -36.07
C ASP A 94 -9.73 -1.28 -34.68
N GLY A 95 -9.40 0.03 -34.64
CA GLY A 95 -9.04 0.69 -33.37
C GLY A 95 -10.15 0.59 -32.30
N SER A 96 -11.42 0.60 -32.70
CA SER A 96 -12.56 0.52 -31.80
C SER A 96 -12.78 -0.89 -31.23
N GLU A 97 -12.37 -1.90 -31.94
CA GLU A 97 -12.40 -3.30 -31.50
C GLU A 97 -11.23 -3.61 -30.59
N ILE A 98 -10.03 -3.08 -30.88
CA ILE A 98 -8.84 -3.24 -30.04
C ILE A 98 -9.08 -2.65 -28.65
N GLU A 99 -9.74 -1.48 -28.54
CA GLU A 99 -10.05 -0.86 -27.25
C GLU A 99 -10.94 -1.73 -26.33
N LYS A 100 -11.68 -2.68 -26.88
CA LYS A 100 -12.56 -3.60 -26.12
C LYS A 100 -11.84 -4.85 -25.64
N LEU A 101 -10.62 -5.13 -26.13
CA LEU A 101 -9.86 -6.31 -25.74
C LEU A 101 -9.15 -6.10 -24.39
N ASP A 102 -9.22 -7.10 -23.52
CA ASP A 102 -8.38 -7.13 -22.32
C ASP A 102 -6.98 -7.65 -22.66
N LEU A 103 -6.08 -6.72 -22.94
CA LEU A 103 -4.68 -7.01 -23.23
C LEU A 103 -3.76 -6.78 -22.02
N THR A 104 -4.30 -6.71 -20.80
CA THR A 104 -3.55 -6.46 -19.56
C THR A 104 -2.41 -7.45 -19.35
N MET A 105 -2.57 -8.70 -19.81
CA MET A 105 -1.57 -9.75 -19.72
C MET A 105 -0.45 -9.63 -20.74
N VAL A 106 -0.61 -8.81 -21.77
CA VAL A 106 0.34 -8.68 -22.87
C VAL A 106 1.46 -7.73 -22.48
N SER A 107 2.70 -8.20 -22.59
CA SER A 107 3.91 -7.39 -22.31
C SER A 107 4.55 -6.82 -23.56
N ASP A 108 4.38 -7.48 -24.71
CA ASP A 108 4.96 -7.05 -26.00
C ASP A 108 4.16 -7.66 -27.16
N ILE A 109 4.02 -6.90 -28.24
CA ILE A 109 3.41 -7.35 -29.51
C ILE A 109 4.36 -7.00 -30.64
N LYS A 110 4.68 -7.98 -31.48
CA LYS A 110 5.51 -7.80 -32.66
C LYS A 110 4.80 -8.28 -33.92
N CYS A 111 4.91 -7.48 -34.98
CA CYS A 111 4.44 -7.83 -36.31
C CYS A 111 5.67 -8.01 -37.22
N PRO A 112 6.23 -9.23 -37.34
CA PRO A 112 7.38 -9.46 -38.21
C PRO A 112 7.07 -9.19 -39.66
N LYS A 113 8.06 -8.75 -40.46
CA LYS A 113 7.89 -8.53 -41.92
C LYS A 113 7.55 -9.81 -42.69
N SER A 114 7.84 -10.96 -42.09
CA SER A 114 7.49 -12.29 -42.63
C SER A 114 6.01 -12.64 -42.46
N GLY A 115 5.23 -11.79 -41.82
CA GLY A 115 3.81 -12.01 -41.50
C GLY A 115 3.60 -12.64 -40.12
N GLY A 116 2.34 -12.57 -39.66
CA GLY A 116 1.94 -13.08 -38.34
C GLY A 116 2.09 -12.06 -37.23
N ILE A 117 1.57 -12.41 -36.05
CA ILE A 117 1.64 -11.61 -34.82
C ILE A 117 2.34 -12.48 -33.75
N GLU A 118 3.38 -11.94 -33.16
CA GLU A 118 4.06 -12.55 -32.01
C GLU A 118 3.66 -11.77 -30.76
N VAL A 119 3.08 -12.47 -29.76
CA VAL A 119 2.64 -11.87 -28.51
C VAL A 119 3.42 -12.45 -27.36
N LYS A 120 3.95 -11.60 -26.47
CA LYS A 120 4.57 -11.98 -25.20
C LYS A 120 3.67 -11.59 -24.05
N PHE A 121 3.62 -12.43 -23.06
CA PHE A 121 2.85 -12.20 -21.83
C PHE A 121 3.77 -11.85 -20.66
N PHE A 122 3.22 -11.14 -19.66
CA PHE A 122 3.85 -10.99 -18.38
C PHE A 122 3.99 -12.35 -17.68
N ASP A 123 5.02 -12.46 -16.86
CA ASP A 123 5.30 -13.68 -16.08
C ASP A 123 4.32 -13.77 -14.90
N ARG A 124 3.38 -14.72 -15.00
CA ARG A 124 2.37 -14.98 -13.96
C ARG A 124 2.98 -15.43 -12.65
N LEU A 125 4.07 -16.21 -12.68
CA LEU A 125 4.70 -16.72 -11.47
C LEU A 125 5.27 -15.55 -10.66
N LYS A 126 5.91 -14.59 -11.31
CA LYS A 126 6.39 -13.37 -10.65
C LYS A 126 5.24 -12.54 -10.06
N ALA A 127 4.11 -12.46 -10.74
CA ALA A 127 2.95 -11.76 -10.20
C ALA A 127 2.37 -12.46 -8.96
N LEU A 128 2.31 -13.80 -8.96
CA LEU A 128 1.91 -14.61 -7.81
C LEU A 128 2.88 -14.45 -6.64
N ASP A 129 4.19 -14.50 -6.89
CA ASP A 129 5.21 -14.27 -5.86
C ASP A 129 5.02 -12.92 -5.17
N ARG A 130 4.77 -11.86 -5.95
CA ARG A 130 4.48 -10.52 -5.38
C ARG A 130 3.20 -10.47 -4.57
N LEU A 131 2.14 -11.16 -5.00
CA LEU A 131 0.91 -11.27 -4.21
C LEU A 131 1.15 -11.99 -2.88
N CYS A 132 1.92 -13.06 -2.87
CA CYS A 132 2.30 -13.77 -1.66
C CYS A 132 3.11 -12.87 -0.72
N GLU A 133 4.09 -12.11 -1.23
CA GLU A 133 4.87 -11.16 -0.44
C GLU A 133 3.98 -10.08 0.20
N LEU A 134 3.05 -9.49 -0.57
CA LEU A 134 2.12 -8.48 -0.07
C LEU A 134 1.18 -9.04 1.00
N SER A 135 0.67 -10.27 0.80
CA SER A 135 -0.18 -10.95 1.77
C SER A 135 0.56 -11.24 3.08
N ASN A 136 1.80 -11.73 2.99
CA ASN A 136 2.64 -12.00 4.16
C ASN A 136 2.99 -10.72 4.92
N ALA A 137 3.28 -9.62 4.20
CA ALA A 137 3.57 -8.33 4.82
C ALA A 137 2.35 -7.76 5.56
N ALA A 138 1.14 -7.91 5.01
CA ALA A 138 -0.09 -7.51 5.69
C ALA A 138 -0.32 -8.31 6.97
N SER A 139 -0.19 -9.64 6.91
CA SER A 139 -0.34 -10.51 8.08
C SER A 139 0.72 -10.27 9.16
N ALA A 140 1.95 -9.93 8.78
CA ALA A 140 3.01 -9.60 9.73
C ALA A 140 2.71 -8.29 10.48
N GLY A 141 2.10 -7.30 9.82
CA GLY A 141 1.64 -6.05 10.43
C GLY A 141 0.57 -6.30 11.50
N GLU A 142 -0.46 -7.06 11.17
CA GLU A 142 -1.54 -7.41 12.09
C GLU A 142 -1.04 -8.20 13.31
N ASN A 143 -0.16 -9.17 13.10
CA ASN A 143 0.46 -9.95 14.17
C ASN A 143 1.32 -9.08 15.09
N SER A 144 2.06 -8.12 14.56
CA SER A 144 2.86 -7.17 15.34
C SER A 144 1.99 -6.29 16.23
N ASP A 145 0.86 -5.79 15.71
CA ASP A 145 -0.08 -4.98 16.48
C ASP A 145 -0.77 -5.78 17.58
N PHE A 146 -1.12 -7.05 17.31
CA PHE A 146 -1.69 -7.97 18.30
C PHE A 146 -0.69 -8.29 19.43
N LEU A 147 0.54 -8.64 19.09
CA LEU A 147 1.58 -8.91 20.09
C LEU A 147 1.90 -7.67 20.93
N SER A 148 1.91 -6.49 20.32
CA SER A 148 2.10 -5.22 21.03
C SER A 148 0.93 -4.90 21.98
N ALA A 149 -0.29 -5.26 21.62
CA ALA A 149 -1.46 -5.12 22.47
C ALA A 149 -1.42 -6.10 23.66
N LEU A 150 -1.02 -7.35 23.42
CA LEU A 150 -0.82 -8.36 24.47
C LEU A 150 0.25 -7.94 25.47
N ASP A 151 1.40 -7.44 25.01
CA ASP A 151 2.49 -6.99 25.88
C ASP A 151 2.06 -5.79 26.74
N ARG A 152 1.30 -4.85 26.18
CA ARG A 152 0.70 -3.74 26.96
C ARG A 152 -0.26 -4.22 28.03
N SER A 153 -1.12 -5.18 27.69
CA SER A 153 -2.07 -5.77 28.66
C SER A 153 -1.35 -6.53 29.77
N ALA A 154 -0.31 -7.29 29.42
CA ALA A 154 0.50 -8.03 30.40
C ALA A 154 1.27 -7.08 31.35
N ARG A 155 1.75 -5.94 30.86
CA ARG A 155 2.40 -4.91 31.69
C ARG A 155 1.41 -4.22 32.63
N ALA A 156 0.19 -3.94 32.17
CA ALA A 156 -0.87 -3.37 33.00
C ALA A 156 -1.25 -4.29 34.15
N LEU A 157 -1.37 -5.60 33.90
CA LEU A 157 -1.65 -6.61 34.92
C LEU A 157 -0.51 -6.79 35.94
N ARG A 158 0.75 -6.62 35.51
CA ARG A 158 1.90 -6.67 36.43
C ARG A 158 2.07 -5.42 37.31
N GLY A 159 1.56 -4.28 36.85
CA GLY A 159 1.62 -3.00 37.54
C GLY A 159 0.64 -2.93 38.73
N ASP A 160 -0.45 -3.69 38.69
CA ASP A 160 -1.43 -3.74 39.79
C ASP A 160 -1.00 -4.65 40.97
N ASP A 161 0.04 -5.48 40.80
CA ASP A 161 0.54 -6.39 41.87
C ASP A 161 1.70 -5.80 42.71
N ALA A 162 2.07 -4.53 42.48
CA ALA A 162 3.13 -3.83 43.22
C ALA A 162 2.60 -2.79 44.23
N GLY A 163 1.37 -2.95 44.70
CA GLY A 163 0.70 -2.02 45.59
C GLY A 163 -0.08 -2.71 46.72
N GLU A 164 0.62 -3.52 47.57
CA GLU A 164 0.24 -3.82 48.94
C GLU A 164 1.48 -3.86 49.85
#